data_a403366c5fb6eed4bd53ca39857d02b1
#
_entry.id   a403366c5fb6eed4bd53ca39857d02b1
#
_cell.length_a   1.000
_cell.length_b   1.000
_cell.length_c   1.000
_cell.angle_alpha   90.00
_cell.angle_beta   90.00
_cell.angle_gamma   90.00
#
_symmetry.space_group_name_H-M   'P 1'
#
loop_
_entity.id
_entity.type
_entity.pdbx_description
1 polymer ?
#
loop_
_entity_poly.entity_id
_entity_poly.type
_entity_poly.pdbx_seq_one_letter_code
_entity_poly.pdbx_strand_id
1 'polypeptide(L)' 'MNKVFKVGLIGCGHIAETYFRAHKYFNNFKIVKCADIRDSASKKCAAKYGIQSLSVKELLNDEEIEIIL' A
#
# COMPACT_ATOMS: atom_id res chain seq x y z
N MET A 1 6.75 13.44 -19.34
CA MET A 1 7.14 12.48 -18.29
C MET A 1 5.92 11.99 -17.54
N ASN A 2 5.83 10.71 -17.30
CA ASN A 2 4.72 10.13 -16.60
C ASN A 2 4.94 10.22 -15.08
N LYS A 3 3.95 10.76 -14.39
CA LYS A 3 4.00 10.78 -12.93
C LYS A 3 3.67 9.39 -12.40
N VAL A 4 4.42 8.94 -11.40
CA VAL A 4 4.13 7.75 -10.63
C VAL A 4 3.47 8.16 -9.32
N PHE A 5 2.21 7.81 -9.14
CA PHE A 5 1.47 8.12 -7.91
C PHE A 5 1.89 7.17 -6.79
N LYS A 6 2.07 7.72 -5.59
CA LYS A 6 2.36 6.93 -4.40
C LYS A 6 1.07 6.52 -3.73
N VAL A 7 0.87 5.23 -3.61
CA VAL A 7 -0.38 4.63 -3.13
C VAL A 7 -0.21 4.00 -1.77
N GLY A 8 -1.17 4.26 -0.89
CA GLY A 8 -1.31 3.57 0.37
C GLY A 8 -2.45 2.55 0.30
N LEU A 9 -2.20 1.33 0.74
CA LEU A 9 -3.19 0.26 0.72
C LEU A 9 -3.73 0.02 2.13
N ILE A 10 -5.05 0.10 2.27
CA ILE A 10 -5.73 -0.25 3.52
C ILE A 10 -6.40 -1.60 3.36
N GLY A 11 -6.05 -2.55 4.22
CA GLY A 11 -6.52 -3.92 4.11
C GLY A 11 -5.49 -4.81 3.42
N CYS A 12 -4.93 -5.74 4.18
CA CYS A 12 -3.80 -6.58 3.73
C CYS A 12 -4.18 -8.06 3.60
N GLY A 13 -5.43 -8.34 3.20
CA GLY A 13 -5.92 -9.69 2.95
C GLY A 13 -5.68 -10.14 1.49
N HIS A 14 -6.53 -11.04 1.01
CA HIS A 14 -6.40 -11.58 -0.36
C HIS A 14 -6.47 -10.52 -1.45
N ILE A 15 -7.23 -9.46 -1.23
CA ILE A 15 -7.35 -8.37 -2.20
C ILE A 15 -6.03 -7.64 -2.40
N ALA A 16 -5.20 -7.55 -1.35
CA ALA A 16 -3.89 -6.91 -1.45
C ALA A 16 -3.02 -7.58 -2.52
N GLU A 17 -3.02 -8.90 -2.58
CA GLU A 17 -2.27 -9.64 -3.58
C GLU A 17 -2.69 -9.26 -5.01
N THR A 18 -3.98 -9.08 -5.23
CA THR A 18 -4.51 -8.66 -6.53
C THR A 18 -3.97 -7.29 -6.93
N TYR A 19 -3.95 -6.34 -5.99
CA TYR A 19 -3.42 -5.00 -6.27
C TYR A 19 -1.93 -5.01 -6.54
N PHE A 20 -1.16 -5.83 -5.81
CA PHE A 20 0.27 -5.95 -6.06
C PHE A 20 0.59 -6.61 -7.39
N ARG A 21 -0.24 -7.53 -7.86
CA ARG A 21 -0.11 -8.10 -9.20
C ARG A 21 -0.39 -7.07 -10.27
N ALA A 22 -1.47 -6.30 -10.12
CA ALA A 22 -1.83 -5.24 -11.05
C ALA A 22 -0.73 -4.18 -11.13
N HIS A 23 -0.08 -3.88 -10.03
CA HIS A 23 1.02 -2.93 -9.93
C HIS A 23 2.14 -3.23 -10.94
N LYS A 24 2.39 -4.49 -11.26
CA LYS A 24 3.44 -4.88 -12.22
C LYS A 24 3.10 -4.50 -13.65
N TYR A 25 1.81 -4.33 -13.96
CA TYR A 25 1.34 -4.03 -15.30
C TYR A 25 1.04 -2.56 -15.55
N PHE A 26 1.05 -1.75 -14.49
CA PHE A 26 0.76 -0.33 -14.58
C PHE A 26 1.96 0.48 -14.10
N ASN A 27 2.45 1.37 -14.93
CA ASN A 27 3.64 2.18 -14.63
C ASN A 27 3.32 3.50 -13.94
N ASN A 28 2.03 3.81 -13.75
CA ASN A 28 1.60 5.12 -13.27
C ASN A 28 1.29 5.16 -11.78
N PHE A 29 1.39 4.04 -11.07
CA PHE A 29 1.24 4.04 -9.62
C PHE A 29 2.16 3.00 -8.97
N LYS A 30 2.49 3.25 -7.70
CA LYS A 30 3.31 2.35 -6.90
C LYS A 30 2.75 2.28 -5.48
N ILE A 31 2.49 1.08 -4.99
CA ILE A 31 2.07 0.88 -3.60
C ILE A 31 3.33 0.93 -2.73
N VAL A 32 3.40 1.94 -1.86
CA VAL A 32 4.60 2.19 -1.06
C VAL A 32 4.39 1.97 0.44
N LYS A 33 3.14 2.00 0.89
CA LYS A 33 2.80 1.81 2.31
C LYS A 33 1.50 1.04 2.44
N CYS A 34 1.33 0.36 3.56
CA CYS A 34 0.10 -0.38 3.84
C CYS A 34 -0.32 -0.24 5.30
N ALA A 35 -1.59 -0.48 5.56
CA ALA A 35 -2.16 -0.51 6.89
C ALA A 35 -3.29 -1.54 6.95
N ASP A 36 -3.58 -2.03 8.12
CA ASP A 36 -4.69 -2.94 8.38
C ASP A 36 -5.13 -2.75 9.82
N ILE A 37 -6.41 -2.92 10.10
CA ILE A 37 -6.91 -2.86 11.48
C ILE A 37 -6.25 -3.94 12.35
N ARG A 38 -5.79 -5.03 11.73
CA ARG A 38 -4.97 -6.04 12.38
C ARG A 38 -3.51 -5.74 12.09
N ASP A 39 -2.78 -5.27 13.11
CA ASP A 39 -1.39 -4.88 12.99
C ASP A 39 -0.51 -6.00 12.42
N SER A 40 -0.74 -7.24 12.85
CA SER A 40 0.01 -8.39 12.34
C SER A 40 -0.17 -8.60 10.84
N ALA A 41 -1.36 -8.36 10.31
CA ALA A 41 -1.63 -8.48 8.87
C ALA A 41 -0.88 -7.41 8.08
N SER A 42 -0.85 -6.19 8.60
CA SER A 42 -0.11 -5.08 7.99
C SER A 42 1.39 -5.35 7.96
N LYS A 43 1.95 -5.80 9.06
CA LYS A 43 3.39 -6.11 9.15
C LYS A 43 3.79 -7.25 8.22
N LYS A 44 2.96 -8.29 8.13
CA LYS A 44 3.21 -9.42 7.25
C LYS A 44 3.18 -8.98 5.77
N CYS A 45 2.21 -8.16 5.40
CA CYS A 45 2.11 -7.59 4.06
C CYS A 45 3.33 -6.74 3.72
N ALA A 46 3.74 -5.87 4.65
CA ALA A 46 4.90 -5.01 4.47
C ALA A 46 6.18 -5.82 4.24
N ALA A 47 6.37 -6.87 5.01
CA ALA A 47 7.55 -7.74 4.86
C ALA A 47 7.53 -8.48 3.52
N LYS A 48 6.36 -8.96 3.10
CA LYS A 48 6.22 -9.72 1.84
C LYS A 48 6.53 -8.87 0.61
N TYR A 49 6.11 -7.61 0.61
CA TYR A 49 6.23 -6.74 -0.56
C TYR A 49 7.29 -5.66 -0.44
N GLY A 50 8.03 -5.63 0.67
CA GLY A 50 9.10 -4.67 0.87
C GLY A 50 8.63 -3.23 0.99
N ILE A 51 7.49 -3.01 1.65
CA ILE A 51 6.90 -1.70 1.85
C ILE A 51 6.75 -1.39 3.35
N GLN A 52 6.37 -0.17 3.66
CA GLN A 52 6.23 0.26 5.05
C GLN A 52 4.83 -0.03 5.61
N SER A 53 4.79 -0.60 6.82
CA SER A 53 3.55 -0.81 7.57
C SER A 53 3.28 0.39 8.48
N LEU A 54 2.07 0.91 8.42
CA LEU A 54 1.61 2.00 9.28
C LEU A 54 0.28 1.61 9.93
N SER A 55 -0.13 2.36 10.95
CA SER A 55 -1.51 2.28 11.41
C SER A 55 -2.42 2.92 10.38
N VAL A 56 -3.71 2.57 10.40
CA VAL A 56 -4.68 3.20 9.48
C VAL A 56 -4.68 4.73 9.65
N LYS A 57 -4.64 5.20 10.90
CA LYS A 57 -4.61 6.63 11.18
C LYS A 57 -3.36 7.31 10.60
N GLU A 58 -2.19 6.69 10.79
CA GLU A 58 -0.95 7.21 10.24
C GLU A 58 -0.98 7.27 8.71
N LEU A 59 -1.51 6.23 8.08
CA LEU A 59 -1.60 6.18 6.63
C LEU A 59 -2.51 7.28 6.08
N LEU A 60 -3.66 7.49 6.71
CA LEU A 60 -4.61 8.53 6.30
C LEU A 60 -4.05 9.95 6.47
N ASN A 61 -3.09 10.14 7.36
CA ASN A 61 -2.46 11.43 7.60
C ASN A 61 -1.09 11.58 6.90
N ASP A 62 -0.68 10.59 6.14
CA ASP A 62 0.62 10.59 5.49
C ASP A 62 0.60 11.46 4.23
N GLU A 63 1.32 12.58 4.26
CA GLU A 63 1.36 13.53 3.15
C GLU A 63 2.05 12.99 1.90
N GLU A 64 2.86 11.95 2.04
CA GLU A 64 3.52 11.31 0.91
C GLU A 64 2.54 10.49 0.08
N ILE A 65 1.47 10.00 0.69
CA ILE A 65 0.48 9.16 0.01
C ILE A 65 -0.50 10.02 -0.77
N GLU A 66 -0.58 9.76 -2.05
CA GLU A 66 -1.44 10.52 -2.97
C GLU A 66 -2.78 9.83 -3.23
N ILE A 67 -2.81 8.50 -3.16
CA ILE A 67 -4.01 7.70 -3.41
C ILE A 67 -4.13 6.63 -2.33
N ILE A 68 -5.33 6.47 -1.80
CA ILE A 68 -5.68 5.40 -0.85
C ILE A 68 -6.54 4.37 -1.57
N LEU A 69 -6.14 3.13 -1.48
CA LEU A 69 -6.94 2.00 -1.99
C LEU A 69 -7.58 1.21 -0.86
#